data_6e6262a62c918679a9cfdbf23d2c65a2
#
_entry.id   6e6262a62c918679a9cfdbf23d2c65a2
#
_cell.length_a   1.000
_cell.length_b   1.000
_cell.length_c   1.000
_cell.angle_alpha   90.00
_cell.angle_beta   90.00
_cell.angle_gamma   90.00
#
_symmetry.space_group_name_H-M   'P 1'
#
loop_
_entity.id
_entity.type
_entity.pdbx_description
1 polymer ?
#
loop_
_entity_poly.entity_id
_entity_poly.type
_entity_poly.pdbx_seq_one_letter_code
_entity_poly.pdbx_strand_id
1 'polypeptide(L)'
;MSATAYADTSLLASLYLADANTPAALAAVSAAGAPLLLTSWQQFELENAFQLRLFRRESTRADLASAEAHLIQDISAGMVAIVALPVASVLPIARQLTARHTALVGTRAFDIFHVAAALQLKATRFLTLDTRQRALARAAGLRTT
;
A
#
# COMPACT_ATOMS: atom_id res chain seq x y z
N MET A 1 -19.95 -8.67 -2.85
CA MET A 1 -18.86 -8.12 -2.03
C MET A 1 -18.56 -6.69 -2.47
N SER A 2 -18.42 -5.79 -1.53
CA SER A 2 -18.03 -4.40 -1.83
C SER A 2 -16.58 -4.34 -2.36
N ALA A 3 -16.32 -3.39 -3.26
CA ALA A 3 -14.98 -3.16 -3.77
C ALA A 3 -14.07 -2.63 -2.64
N THR A 4 -12.83 -3.08 -2.64
CA THR A 4 -11.78 -2.61 -1.72
C THR A 4 -10.48 -2.43 -2.48
N ALA A 5 -9.61 -1.54 -1.99
CA ALA A 5 -8.31 -1.30 -2.59
C ALA A 5 -7.20 -1.54 -1.58
N TYR A 6 -6.10 -2.09 -2.04
CA TYR A 6 -4.87 -2.24 -1.27
C TYR A 6 -3.80 -1.34 -1.89
N ALA A 7 -3.23 -0.46 -1.10
CA ALA A 7 -2.15 0.41 -1.53
C ALA A 7 -0.82 -0.07 -0.95
N ASP A 8 0.26 -0.01 -1.73
CA ASP A 8 1.58 -0.20 -1.17
C ASP A 8 1.93 0.93 -0.20
N THR A 9 2.90 0.69 0.66
CA THR A 9 3.23 1.65 1.73
C THR A 9 3.83 2.95 1.18
N SER A 10 4.55 2.91 0.06
CA SER A 10 5.09 4.13 -0.56
C SER A 10 3.99 5.04 -1.07
N LEU A 11 2.94 4.49 -1.66
CA LEU A 11 1.78 5.26 -2.09
C LEU A 11 1.04 5.86 -0.87
N LEU A 12 0.85 5.09 0.20
CA LEU A 12 0.26 5.58 1.45
C LEU A 12 1.09 6.72 2.05
N ALA A 13 2.41 6.60 2.09
CA ALA A 13 3.29 7.64 2.59
C ALA A 13 3.14 8.94 1.80
N SER A 14 3.10 8.87 0.47
CA SER A 14 2.89 10.03 -0.39
C SER A 14 1.47 10.60 -0.31
N LEU A 15 0.49 9.78 0.05
CA LEU A 15 -0.88 10.24 0.26
C LEU A 15 -1.03 11.12 1.49
N TYR A 16 -0.34 10.80 2.59
CA TYR A 16 -0.46 11.47 3.87
C TYR A 16 0.65 12.50 4.16
N LEU A 17 1.85 12.32 3.61
CA LEU A 17 2.93 13.30 3.68
C LEU A 17 3.20 13.87 2.29
N ALA A 18 3.07 15.17 2.14
CA ALA A 18 3.23 15.85 0.85
C ALA A 18 4.63 15.63 0.25
N ASP A 19 4.66 15.17 -0.98
CA ASP A 19 5.86 15.02 -1.82
C ASP A 19 5.49 15.13 -3.31
N ALA A 20 6.47 14.91 -4.19
CA ALA A 20 6.25 14.98 -5.63
C ALA A 20 5.22 13.95 -6.14
N ASN A 21 5.01 12.84 -5.42
CA ASN A 21 4.11 11.76 -5.79
C ASN A 21 2.68 11.94 -5.22
N THR A 22 2.45 12.89 -4.35
CA THR A 22 1.14 13.12 -3.71
C THR A 22 0.01 13.32 -4.72
N PRO A 23 0.15 14.12 -5.80
CA PRO A 23 -0.91 14.25 -6.80
C PRO A 23 -1.27 12.92 -7.47
N ALA A 24 -0.28 12.10 -7.80
CA ALA A 24 -0.49 10.78 -8.40
C ALA A 24 -1.14 9.80 -7.41
N ALA A 25 -0.74 9.84 -6.14
CA ALA A 25 -1.34 9.02 -5.08
C ALA A 25 -2.82 9.38 -4.86
N LEU A 26 -3.15 10.67 -4.79
CA LEU A 26 -4.52 11.15 -4.67
C LEU A 26 -5.37 10.73 -5.88
N ALA A 27 -4.84 10.86 -7.09
CA ALA A 27 -5.53 10.45 -8.32
C ALA A 27 -5.81 8.93 -8.32
N ALA A 28 -4.85 8.12 -7.88
CA ALA A 28 -4.99 6.67 -7.81
C ALA A 28 -6.10 6.26 -6.83
N VAL A 29 -6.13 6.85 -5.63
CA VAL A 29 -7.15 6.58 -4.62
C VAL A 29 -8.53 7.04 -5.09
N SER A 30 -8.62 8.24 -5.68
CA SER A 30 -9.87 8.75 -6.24
C SER A 30 -10.41 7.85 -7.35
N ALA A 31 -9.57 7.41 -8.27
CA ALA A 31 -9.95 6.52 -9.36
C ALA A 31 -10.38 5.12 -8.88
N ALA A 32 -9.83 4.66 -7.76
CA ALA A 32 -10.22 3.37 -7.17
C ALA A 32 -11.68 3.39 -6.69
N GLY A 33 -12.15 4.51 -6.15
CA GLY A 33 -13.52 4.68 -5.69
C GLY A 33 -13.96 3.65 -4.65
N ALA A 34 -13.01 3.18 -3.81
CA ALA A 34 -13.23 2.12 -2.85
C ALA A 34 -12.39 2.36 -1.60
N PRO A 35 -12.84 1.90 -0.42
CA PRO A 35 -12.06 2.02 0.81
C PRO A 35 -10.69 1.34 0.69
N LEU A 36 -9.67 1.97 1.27
CA LEU A 36 -8.34 1.40 1.40
C LEU A 36 -8.31 0.40 2.55
N LEU A 37 -7.76 -0.77 2.31
CA LEU A 37 -7.44 -1.72 3.38
C LEU A 37 -6.14 -1.30 4.06
N LEU A 38 -6.10 -1.35 5.39
CA LEU A 38 -4.92 -1.04 6.18
C LEU A 38 -4.64 -2.16 7.15
N THR A 39 -3.56 -2.89 6.92
CA THR A 39 -3.08 -3.96 7.79
C THR A 39 -2.10 -3.43 8.82
N SER A 40 -1.88 -4.17 9.92
CA SER A 40 -0.84 -3.84 10.91
C SER A 40 0.56 -3.80 10.28
N TRP A 41 0.81 -4.60 9.25
CA TRP A 41 2.05 -4.56 8.49
C TRP A 41 2.25 -3.22 7.75
N GLN A 42 1.23 -2.76 7.04
CA GLN A 42 1.27 -1.45 6.39
C GLN A 42 1.39 -0.31 7.41
N GLN A 43 0.73 -0.41 8.56
CA GLN A 43 0.86 0.58 9.64
C GLN A 43 2.31 0.67 10.12
N PHE A 44 2.94 -0.45 10.41
CA PHE A 44 4.35 -0.50 10.81
C PHE A 44 5.28 0.13 9.76
N GLU A 45 5.12 -0.25 8.51
CA GLU A 45 5.94 0.31 7.44
C GLU A 45 5.69 1.82 7.23
N LEU A 46 4.43 2.25 7.34
CA LEU A 46 4.05 3.66 7.19
C LEU A 46 4.64 4.51 8.31
N GLU A 47 4.53 4.06 9.55
CA GLU A 47 5.14 4.72 10.70
C GLU A 47 6.65 4.85 10.53
N ASN A 48 7.32 3.79 10.09
CA ASN A 48 8.75 3.83 9.82
C ASN A 48 9.08 4.77 8.65
N ALA A 49 8.28 4.78 7.60
CA ALA A 49 8.46 5.70 6.47
C ALA A 49 8.34 7.17 6.91
N PHE A 50 7.41 7.48 7.80
CA PHE A 50 7.27 8.82 8.38
C PHE A 50 8.50 9.22 9.20
N GLN A 51 9.01 8.33 10.05
CA GLN A 51 10.23 8.58 10.83
C GLN A 51 11.47 8.76 9.94
N LEU A 52 11.57 8.00 8.85
CA LEU A 52 12.65 8.17 7.87
C LEU A 52 12.62 9.54 7.18
N ARG A 53 11.44 10.07 6.87
CA ARG A 53 11.33 11.42 6.33
C ARG A 53 11.77 12.49 7.33
N LEU A 54 11.45 12.29 8.60
CA LEU A 54 11.94 13.16 9.67
C LEU A 54 13.47 13.09 9.78
N PHE A 55 14.05 11.89 9.76
CA PHE A 55 15.51 11.69 9.79
C PHE A 55 16.22 12.37 8.61
N ARG A 56 15.63 12.26 7.42
CA ARG A 56 16.16 12.88 6.19
C ARG A 56 15.88 14.38 6.09
N ARG A 57 15.22 14.96 7.07
CA ARG A 57 14.78 16.36 7.09
C ARG A 57 13.88 16.75 5.91
N GLU A 58 13.13 15.80 5.40
CA GLU A 58 12.14 15.99 4.33
C GLU A 58 10.78 16.45 4.88
N SER A 59 10.54 16.22 6.17
CA SER A 59 9.30 16.59 6.88
C SER A 59 9.61 17.03 8.29
N THR A 60 8.70 17.79 8.89
CA THR A 60 8.78 18.24 10.29
C THR A 60 7.95 17.32 11.20
N ARG A 61 8.11 17.45 12.52
CA ARG A 61 7.24 16.75 13.48
C ARG A 61 5.78 17.19 13.37
N ALA A 62 5.53 18.46 13.03
CA ALA A 62 4.20 18.96 12.80
C ALA A 62 3.56 18.31 11.54
N ASP A 63 4.35 18.09 10.49
CA ASP A 63 3.88 17.39 9.29
C ASP A 63 3.47 15.96 9.61
N LEU A 64 4.27 15.25 10.41
CA LEU A 64 3.97 13.88 10.84
C LEU A 64 2.67 13.85 11.68
N ALA A 65 2.54 14.73 12.64
CA ALA A 65 1.33 14.82 13.48
C ALA A 65 0.09 15.10 12.64
N SER A 66 0.19 15.96 11.64
CA SER A 66 -0.89 16.26 10.70
C SER A 66 -1.24 15.03 9.84
N ALA A 67 -0.25 14.32 9.34
CA ALA A 67 -0.46 13.09 8.57
C ALA A 67 -1.17 12.00 9.38
N GLU A 68 -0.74 11.79 10.61
CA GLU A 68 -1.38 10.84 11.54
C GLU A 68 -2.83 11.23 11.84
N ALA A 69 -3.10 12.52 12.07
CA ALA A 69 -4.45 13.03 12.29
C ALA A 69 -5.36 12.80 11.08
N HIS A 70 -4.87 13.03 9.87
CA HIS A 70 -5.63 12.76 8.64
C HIS A 70 -5.92 11.27 8.45
N LEU A 71 -4.96 10.40 8.74
CA LEU A 71 -5.18 8.96 8.69
C LEU A 71 -6.27 8.52 9.67
N ILE A 72 -6.26 9.03 10.90
CA ILE A 72 -7.30 8.76 11.90
C ILE A 72 -8.67 9.25 11.41
N GLN A 73 -8.72 10.41 10.78
CA GLN A 73 -9.96 10.93 10.18
C GLN A 73 -10.48 10.00 9.09
N ASP A 74 -9.64 9.53 8.20
CA ASP A 74 -10.01 8.64 7.10
C ASP A 74 -10.50 7.29 7.62
N ILE A 75 -9.88 6.77 8.69
CA ILE A 75 -10.36 5.56 9.37
C ILE A 75 -11.75 5.80 9.96
N SER A 76 -11.95 6.91 10.65
CA SER A 76 -13.24 7.26 11.27
C SER A 76 -14.34 7.48 10.23
N ALA A 77 -13.98 7.99 9.07
CA ALA A 77 -14.90 8.22 7.94
C ALA A 77 -15.19 6.96 7.11
N GLY A 78 -14.52 5.84 7.39
CA GLY A 78 -14.66 4.61 6.61
C GLY A 78 -13.95 4.64 5.26
N MET A 79 -13.10 5.62 5.01
CA MET A 79 -12.27 5.71 3.80
C MET A 79 -11.09 4.74 3.86
N VAL A 80 -10.66 4.41 5.07
CA VAL A 80 -9.62 3.43 5.39
C VAL A 80 -10.19 2.41 6.38
N ALA A 81 -10.09 1.13 6.05
CA ALA A 81 -10.56 0.04 6.89
C ALA A 81 -9.38 -0.76 7.46
N ILE A 82 -9.26 -0.80 8.77
CA ILE A 82 -8.27 -1.63 9.45
C ILE A 82 -8.69 -3.09 9.33
N VAL A 83 -7.79 -3.93 8.84
CA VAL A 83 -8.04 -5.36 8.63
C VAL A 83 -6.90 -6.21 9.17
N ALA A 84 -7.23 -7.39 9.68
CA ALA A 84 -6.22 -8.35 10.09
C ALA A 84 -5.52 -8.96 8.87
N LEU A 85 -4.20 -9.17 8.97
CA LEU A 85 -3.42 -9.84 7.95
C LEU A 85 -2.94 -11.20 8.46
N PRO A 86 -3.47 -12.31 7.97
CA PRO A 86 -3.01 -13.63 8.35
C PRO A 86 -1.70 -13.96 7.62
N VAL A 87 -0.57 -13.54 8.18
CA VAL A 87 0.78 -13.66 7.58
C VAL A 87 1.09 -15.10 7.17
N ALA A 88 0.67 -16.08 7.98
CA ALA A 88 0.87 -17.49 7.65
C ALA A 88 0.20 -17.91 6.34
N SER A 89 -0.92 -17.28 5.97
CA SER A 89 -1.62 -17.51 4.70
C SER A 89 -1.05 -16.69 3.55
N VAL A 90 -0.42 -15.56 3.85
CA VAL A 90 0.19 -14.68 2.83
C VAL A 90 1.50 -15.26 2.30
N LEU A 91 2.32 -15.85 3.17
CA LEU A 91 3.64 -16.36 2.78
C LEU A 91 3.61 -17.44 1.67
N PRO A 92 2.71 -18.42 1.67
CA PRO A 92 2.61 -19.36 0.56
C PRO A 92 2.29 -18.69 -0.77
N ILE A 93 1.43 -17.69 -0.78
CA ILE A 93 1.09 -16.90 -1.97
C ILE A 93 2.32 -16.12 -2.45
N ALA A 94 3.02 -15.45 -1.54
CA ALA A 94 4.24 -14.71 -1.86
C ALA A 94 5.31 -15.62 -2.47
N ARG A 95 5.50 -16.83 -1.94
CA ARG A 95 6.42 -17.85 -2.49
C ARG A 95 6.05 -18.28 -3.90
N GLN A 96 4.76 -18.47 -4.18
CA GLN A 96 4.30 -18.79 -5.53
C GLN A 96 4.55 -17.65 -6.51
N LEU A 97 4.28 -16.40 -6.11
CA LEU A 97 4.56 -15.21 -6.92
C LEU A 97 6.06 -15.09 -7.22
N THR A 98 6.91 -15.31 -6.21
CA THR A 98 8.36 -15.32 -6.38
C THR A 98 8.79 -16.37 -7.43
N ALA A 99 8.32 -17.58 -7.29
CA ALA A 99 8.69 -18.66 -8.20
C ALA A 99 8.26 -18.41 -9.65
N ARG A 100 7.11 -17.76 -9.84
CA ARG A 100 6.55 -17.54 -11.19
C ARG A 100 7.06 -16.25 -11.85
N HIS A 101 7.35 -15.19 -11.08
CA HIS A 101 7.46 -13.85 -11.65
C HIS A 101 8.77 -13.14 -11.35
N THR A 102 9.48 -13.43 -10.25
CA THR A 102 10.64 -12.63 -9.85
C THR A 102 11.73 -12.62 -10.91
N ALA A 103 12.03 -13.77 -11.53
CA ALA A 103 13.05 -13.84 -12.57
C ALA A 103 12.71 -13.03 -13.83
N LEU A 104 11.42 -12.73 -14.04
CA LEU A 104 10.94 -11.99 -15.21
C LEU A 104 10.73 -10.51 -14.92
N VAL A 105 10.25 -10.18 -13.71
CA VAL A 105 9.86 -8.81 -13.32
C VAL A 105 10.91 -8.11 -12.45
N GLY A 106 11.69 -8.88 -11.68
CA GLY A 106 12.72 -8.34 -10.80
C GLY A 106 12.17 -7.64 -9.56
N THR A 107 11.01 -8.07 -9.05
CA THR A 107 10.36 -7.47 -7.88
C THR A 107 11.04 -7.91 -6.58
N ARG A 108 11.18 -6.99 -5.62
CA ARG A 108 11.78 -7.27 -4.32
C ARG A 108 10.78 -7.99 -3.39
N ALA A 109 11.31 -8.66 -2.36
CA ALA A 109 10.51 -9.52 -1.47
C ALA A 109 9.34 -8.78 -0.79
N PHE A 110 9.53 -7.58 -0.28
CA PHE A 110 8.45 -6.84 0.38
C PHE A 110 7.39 -6.33 -0.62
N ASP A 111 7.79 -5.99 -1.83
CA ASP A 111 6.84 -5.63 -2.89
C ASP A 111 5.98 -6.82 -3.28
N ILE A 112 6.56 -8.02 -3.32
CA ILE A 112 5.84 -9.27 -3.54
C ILE A 112 4.88 -9.56 -2.37
N PHE A 113 5.33 -9.33 -1.14
CA PHE A 113 4.50 -9.52 0.06
C PHE A 113 3.23 -8.66 0.02
N HIS A 114 3.33 -7.41 -0.41
CA HIS A 114 2.16 -6.54 -0.56
C HIS A 114 1.16 -7.06 -1.60
N VAL A 115 1.65 -7.53 -2.74
CA VAL A 115 0.77 -8.12 -3.78
C VAL A 115 0.11 -9.40 -3.24
N ALA A 116 0.86 -10.24 -2.55
CA ALA A 116 0.33 -11.44 -1.91
C ALA A 116 -0.71 -11.13 -0.83
N ALA A 117 -0.47 -10.09 -0.02
CA ALA A 117 -1.42 -9.62 0.98
C ALA A 117 -2.73 -9.14 0.34
N ALA A 118 -2.63 -8.37 -0.74
CA ALA A 118 -3.80 -7.92 -1.48
C ALA A 118 -4.63 -9.09 -2.03
N LEU A 119 -3.97 -10.13 -2.55
CA LEU A 119 -4.64 -11.35 -3.02
C LEU A 119 -5.32 -12.08 -1.85
N GLN A 120 -4.62 -12.26 -0.73
CA GLN A 120 -5.17 -12.93 0.46
C GLN A 120 -6.39 -12.20 1.01
N LEU A 121 -6.36 -10.88 1.02
CA LEU A 121 -7.47 -10.04 1.47
C LEU A 121 -8.56 -9.86 0.43
N LYS A 122 -8.40 -10.44 -0.76
CA LYS A 122 -9.35 -10.33 -1.88
C LYS A 122 -9.64 -8.89 -2.27
N ALA A 123 -8.62 -8.01 -2.19
CA ALA A 123 -8.75 -6.66 -2.68
C ALA A 123 -9.09 -6.66 -4.18
N THR A 124 -9.95 -5.75 -4.59
CA THR A 124 -10.35 -5.65 -6.00
C THR A 124 -9.37 -4.83 -6.83
N ARG A 125 -8.58 -3.98 -6.17
CA ARG A 125 -7.57 -3.13 -6.81
C ARG A 125 -6.29 -3.10 -5.99
N PHE A 126 -5.16 -3.02 -6.70
CA PHE A 126 -3.84 -2.79 -6.12
C PHE A 126 -3.29 -1.45 -6.61
N LEU A 127 -3.00 -0.55 -5.67
CA LEU A 127 -2.57 0.81 -5.97
C LEU A 127 -1.07 0.95 -5.69
N THR A 128 -0.30 1.28 -6.70
CA THR A 128 1.14 1.51 -6.58
C THR A 128 1.63 2.47 -7.66
N LEU A 129 2.67 3.22 -7.33
CA LEU A 129 3.40 4.07 -8.29
C LEU A 129 4.67 3.37 -8.81
N ASP A 130 5.02 2.21 -8.28
CA ASP A 130 6.16 1.40 -8.72
C ASP A 130 5.78 0.56 -9.94
N THR A 131 6.51 0.74 -11.04
CA THR A 131 6.22 0.07 -12.31
C THR A 131 6.43 -1.45 -12.26
N ARG A 132 7.43 -1.92 -11.52
CA ARG A 132 7.70 -3.37 -11.36
C ARG A 132 6.63 -4.03 -10.51
N GLN A 133 6.26 -3.41 -9.39
CA GLN A 133 5.20 -3.90 -8.52
C GLN A 133 3.85 -3.90 -9.25
N ARG A 134 3.57 -2.88 -10.06
CA ARG A 134 2.37 -2.84 -10.91
C ARG A 134 2.35 -3.99 -11.91
N ALA A 135 3.48 -4.27 -12.56
CA ALA A 135 3.59 -5.39 -13.50
C ALA A 135 3.32 -6.73 -12.80
N LEU A 136 3.87 -6.93 -11.59
CA LEU A 136 3.61 -8.12 -10.78
C LEU A 136 2.12 -8.23 -10.40
N ALA A 137 1.53 -7.15 -9.92
CA ALA A 137 0.12 -7.14 -9.53
C ALA A 137 -0.81 -7.51 -10.69
N ARG A 138 -0.54 -6.97 -11.87
CA ARG A 138 -1.27 -7.33 -13.11
C ARG A 138 -1.08 -8.79 -13.49
N ALA A 139 0.15 -9.30 -13.45
CA ALA A 139 0.45 -10.70 -13.72
C ALA A 139 -0.24 -11.65 -12.73
N ALA A 140 -0.45 -11.20 -11.49
CA ALA A 140 -1.19 -11.92 -10.46
C ALA A 140 -2.73 -11.79 -10.58
N GLY A 141 -3.24 -11.04 -11.55
CA GLY A 141 -4.68 -10.90 -11.82
C GLY A 141 -5.35 -9.74 -11.09
N LEU A 142 -4.60 -8.84 -10.45
CA LEU A 142 -5.15 -7.66 -9.78
C LEU A 142 -5.33 -6.51 -10.79
N ARG A 143 -6.40 -5.74 -10.61
CA ARG A 143 -6.54 -4.45 -11.28
C ARG A 143 -5.61 -3.44 -10.62
N THR A 144 -4.93 -2.63 -11.41
CA THR A 144 -4.00 -1.62 -10.94
C THR A 144 -4.38 -0.24 -11.44
N THR A 145 -3.72 0.76 -10.89
CA THR A 145 -3.76 2.13 -11.41
C THR A 145 -2.94 2.29 -12.67
#